data_ad26d6581bf722aded23968c97c0cb29
#
_entry.id   ad26d6581bf722aded23968c97c0cb29
#
_cell.length_a   1.000
_cell.length_b   1.000
_cell.length_c   1.000
_cell.angle_alpha   90.00
_cell.angle_beta   90.00
_cell.angle_gamma   90.00
#
_symmetry.space_group_name_H-M   'P 1'
#
loop_
_entity.id
_entity.type
_entity.pdbx_description
1 polymer ?
#
loop_
_entity_poly.entity_id
_entity_poly.type
_entity_poly.pdbx_seq_one_letter_code
_entity_poly.pdbx_strand_id
1 'polypeptide(L)'
;DEAMQIINALKAVDKIIVKGAPALKVLDYSIENPVGYNDYVDNIKKYQFNIITPALCKKQGTLYFGTEISQYFKSVALKLNEFENENISEEDIKKAFDCMKIVGYKFFSKSYKIDPKKLTGMMGSVSFKIHGDYSNCELLKKLIHYSCYSGIGSRTALGMGGAELNMFLV
;
A
#
# COMPACT_ATOMS: atom_id res chain seq x y z
N ASP A 1 27.24 4.07 -6.06
CA ASP A 1 25.89 4.26 -5.51
C ASP A 1 25.20 2.90 -5.42
N GLU A 2 24.85 2.46 -4.18
CA GLU A 2 24.27 1.14 -3.90
C GLU A 2 23.00 0.87 -4.72
N ALA A 3 22.17 1.89 -4.94
CA ALA A 3 20.95 1.76 -5.73
C ALA A 3 21.26 1.33 -7.17
N MET A 4 22.29 1.91 -7.79
CA MET A 4 22.71 1.53 -9.16
C MET A 4 23.30 0.12 -9.20
N GLN A 5 23.95 -0.34 -8.16
CA GLN A 5 24.46 -1.73 -8.08
C GLN A 5 23.29 -2.72 -8.00
N ILE A 6 22.27 -2.43 -7.18
CA ILE A 6 21.05 -3.25 -7.09
C ILE A 6 20.32 -3.28 -8.44
N ILE A 7 20.13 -2.12 -9.08
CA ILE A 7 19.48 -2.03 -10.40
C ILE A 7 20.23 -2.86 -11.44
N ASN A 8 21.58 -2.76 -11.47
CA ASN A 8 22.38 -3.53 -12.43
C ASN A 8 22.33 -5.03 -12.13
N ALA A 9 22.32 -5.42 -10.85
CA ALA A 9 22.14 -6.82 -10.47
C ALA A 9 20.76 -7.36 -10.89
N LEU A 10 19.68 -6.58 -10.69
CA LEU A 10 18.33 -6.96 -11.13
C LEU A 10 18.21 -7.07 -12.66
N LYS A 11 18.88 -6.19 -13.42
CA LYS A 11 18.94 -6.25 -14.89
C LYS A 11 19.62 -7.52 -15.42
N ALA A 12 20.52 -8.12 -14.65
CA ALA A 12 21.21 -9.36 -15.01
C ALA A 12 20.39 -10.63 -14.68
N VAL A 13 19.23 -10.51 -14.03
CA VAL A 13 18.38 -11.64 -13.69
C VAL A 13 17.61 -12.10 -14.92
N ASP A 14 17.91 -13.28 -15.43
CA ASP A 14 17.19 -13.93 -16.54
C ASP A 14 16.12 -14.92 -16.06
N LYS A 15 16.24 -15.40 -14.82
CA LYS A 15 15.34 -16.38 -14.22
C LYS A 15 15.09 -16.09 -12.74
N ILE A 16 13.87 -16.31 -12.32
CA ILE A 16 13.47 -16.30 -10.92
C ILE A 16 13.12 -17.74 -10.52
N ILE A 17 13.81 -18.25 -9.51
CA ILE A 17 13.57 -19.61 -8.99
C ILE A 17 12.75 -19.50 -7.71
N VAL A 18 11.53 -20.01 -7.75
CA VAL A 18 10.64 -20.10 -6.58
C VAL A 18 10.65 -21.55 -6.10
N LYS A 19 10.92 -21.78 -4.80
CA LYS A 19 10.95 -23.12 -4.22
C LYS A 19 9.61 -23.84 -4.46
N GLY A 20 9.65 -24.99 -5.13
CA GLY A 20 8.47 -25.80 -5.41
C GLY A 20 7.67 -25.38 -6.66
N ALA A 21 8.20 -24.47 -7.48
CA ALA A 21 7.61 -24.04 -8.75
C ALA A 21 8.61 -24.15 -9.91
N PRO A 22 8.15 -24.22 -11.18
CA PRO A 22 9.02 -24.08 -12.32
C PRO A 22 9.75 -22.74 -12.30
N ALA A 23 10.98 -22.70 -12.80
CA ALA A 23 11.71 -21.45 -12.94
C ALA A 23 10.96 -20.49 -13.87
N LEU A 24 10.75 -19.26 -13.41
CA LEU A 24 10.12 -18.19 -14.18
C LEU A 24 11.21 -17.48 -14.99
N LYS A 25 11.02 -17.37 -16.32
CA LYS A 25 11.91 -16.57 -17.15
C LYS A 25 11.49 -15.10 -17.06
N VAL A 26 12.45 -14.23 -16.83
CA VAL A 26 12.21 -12.78 -16.93
C VAL A 26 12.18 -12.42 -18.41
N LEU A 27 11.03 -11.94 -18.90
CA LEU A 27 10.84 -11.54 -20.30
C LEU A 27 11.12 -10.07 -20.51
N ASP A 28 10.76 -9.25 -19.52
CA ASP A 28 10.93 -7.82 -19.56
C ASP A 28 10.95 -7.25 -18.13
N TYR A 29 11.48 -6.05 -17.95
CA TYR A 29 11.43 -5.29 -16.71
C TYR A 29 11.31 -3.80 -17.03
N SER A 30 10.59 -3.08 -16.20
CA SER A 30 10.56 -1.62 -16.20
C SER A 30 11.10 -1.10 -14.86
N ILE A 31 11.85 0.01 -14.93
CA ILE A 31 12.28 0.75 -13.74
C ILE A 31 11.53 2.07 -13.78
N GLU A 32 10.56 2.19 -12.89
CA GLU A 32 9.83 3.43 -12.70
C GLU A 32 10.53 4.26 -11.62
N ASN A 33 10.76 5.54 -11.90
CA ASN A 33 11.19 6.44 -10.84
C ASN A 33 10.05 6.54 -9.82
N PRO A 34 10.32 6.31 -8.52
CA PRO A 34 9.30 6.52 -7.52
C PRO A 34 8.83 7.98 -7.64
N VAL A 35 7.52 8.17 -7.78
CA VAL A 35 6.95 9.52 -7.68
C VAL A 35 7.30 10.02 -6.29
N GLY A 36 8.13 11.08 -6.23
CA GLY A 36 8.55 11.65 -4.96
C GLY A 36 7.33 12.12 -4.17
N TYR A 37 7.36 11.95 -2.87
CA TYR A 37 6.29 12.46 -1.99
C TYR A 37 6.02 13.97 -2.21
N ASN A 38 7.06 14.74 -2.59
CA ASN A 38 7.01 16.17 -2.87
C ASN A 38 6.46 16.51 -4.28
N ASP A 39 6.24 15.53 -5.15
CA ASP A 39 5.69 15.74 -6.50
C ASP A 39 4.16 15.85 -6.51
N TYR A 40 3.54 15.93 -5.32
CA TYR A 40 2.11 16.18 -5.21
C TYR A 40 1.78 17.61 -5.64
N VAL A 41 1.19 17.70 -6.82
CA VAL A 41 0.73 18.97 -7.40
C VAL A 41 -0.44 19.49 -6.57
N ASP A 42 -0.42 20.78 -6.21
CA ASP A 42 -1.48 21.45 -5.43
C ASP A 42 -2.87 21.41 -6.08
N ASN A 43 -2.97 20.94 -7.31
CA ASN A 43 -4.20 20.92 -8.12
C ASN A 43 -4.91 19.55 -8.16
N ILE A 44 -4.57 18.60 -7.31
CA ILE A 44 -5.25 17.31 -7.29
C ILE A 44 -6.62 17.47 -6.63
N LYS A 45 -7.68 17.24 -7.39
CA LYS A 45 -9.06 17.34 -6.88
C LYS A 45 -9.64 16.04 -6.36
N LYS A 46 -9.10 14.92 -6.78
CA LYS A 46 -9.64 13.59 -6.43
C LYS A 46 -8.54 12.54 -6.43
N TYR A 47 -8.55 11.74 -5.42
CA TYR A 47 -7.72 10.54 -5.30
C TYR A 47 -8.59 9.30 -5.44
N GLN A 48 -8.03 8.23 -6.02
CA GLN A 48 -8.62 6.90 -5.99
C GLN A 48 -7.55 5.91 -5.53
N PHE A 49 -7.79 5.34 -4.37
CA PHE A 49 -6.94 4.31 -3.79
C PHE A 49 -7.53 2.94 -4.07
N ASN A 50 -6.77 2.07 -4.71
CA ASN A 50 -7.17 0.74 -5.12
C ASN A 50 -6.45 -0.31 -4.28
N ILE A 51 -7.19 -1.25 -3.71
CA ILE A 51 -6.66 -2.44 -3.07
C ILE A 51 -6.71 -3.57 -4.10
N ILE A 52 -5.57 -3.89 -4.70
CA ILE A 52 -5.45 -4.78 -5.87
C ILE A 52 -5.24 -6.24 -5.51
N THR A 53 -4.75 -6.53 -4.30
CA THR A 53 -4.72 -7.88 -3.75
C THR A 53 -5.42 -7.92 -2.39
N PRO A 54 -6.01 -9.07 -1.99
CA PRO A 54 -6.79 -9.14 -0.76
C PRO A 54 -6.03 -8.64 0.46
N ALA A 55 -6.58 -7.67 1.17
CA ALA A 55 -6.02 -7.08 2.37
C ALA A 55 -6.69 -7.64 3.63
N LEU A 56 -5.89 -7.87 4.67
CA LEU A 56 -6.32 -8.34 5.99
C LEU A 56 -5.73 -7.46 7.08
N CYS A 57 -6.47 -7.28 8.16
CA CYS A 57 -5.96 -6.70 9.39
C CYS A 57 -5.69 -7.80 10.43
N LYS A 58 -4.88 -7.46 11.45
CA LYS A 58 -4.67 -8.33 12.61
C LYS A 58 -5.04 -7.54 13.87
N LYS A 59 -5.94 -8.11 14.69
CA LYS A 59 -6.33 -7.57 15.99
C LYS A 59 -6.29 -8.68 17.01
N GLN A 60 -5.55 -8.49 18.10
CA GLN A 60 -5.41 -9.48 19.18
C GLN A 60 -5.07 -10.89 18.65
N GLY A 61 -4.15 -10.99 17.70
CA GLY A 61 -3.75 -12.27 17.11
C GLY A 61 -4.67 -12.81 16.00
N THR A 62 -5.90 -12.33 15.90
CA THR A 62 -6.89 -12.81 14.92
C THR A 62 -6.84 -11.98 13.63
N LEU A 63 -6.87 -12.66 12.48
CA LEU A 63 -6.99 -12.02 11.16
C LEU A 63 -8.47 -11.72 10.88
N TYR A 64 -8.72 -10.53 10.40
CA TYR A 64 -10.05 -10.08 9.99
C TYR A 64 -9.96 -9.11 8.82
N PHE A 65 -11.08 -8.80 8.19
CA PHE A 65 -11.20 -7.70 7.23
C PHE A 65 -12.50 -6.94 7.49
N GLY A 66 -12.49 -5.66 7.15
CA GLY A 66 -13.64 -4.76 7.33
C GLY A 66 -13.48 -3.52 6.46
N THR A 67 -14.46 -2.65 6.51
CA THR A 67 -14.52 -1.43 5.69
C THR A 67 -13.80 -0.23 6.30
N GLU A 68 -13.31 -0.33 7.53
CA GLU A 68 -12.53 0.73 8.18
C GLU A 68 -11.10 0.75 7.64
N ILE A 69 -10.87 1.56 6.62
CA ILE A 69 -9.61 1.60 5.87
C ILE A 69 -8.42 1.96 6.77
N SER A 70 -8.56 2.88 7.72
CA SER A 70 -7.51 3.31 8.64
C SER A 70 -6.82 2.15 9.37
N GLN A 71 -7.56 1.07 9.68
CA GLN A 71 -7.00 -0.09 10.37
C GLN A 71 -5.91 -0.83 9.56
N TYR A 72 -6.01 -0.79 8.23
CA TYR A 72 -5.00 -1.41 7.37
C TYR A 72 -3.70 -0.62 7.35
N PHE A 73 -3.76 0.68 7.65
CA PHE A 73 -2.61 1.58 7.66
C PHE A 73 -1.77 1.52 8.94
N LYS A 74 -2.23 0.85 9.99
CA LYS A 74 -1.40 0.58 11.17
C LYS A 74 -0.10 -0.15 10.81
N SER A 75 -0.16 -1.10 9.87
CA SER A 75 1.01 -1.82 9.40
C SER A 75 1.96 -0.93 8.58
N VAL A 76 1.42 0.06 7.88
CA VAL A 76 2.19 1.05 7.11
C VAL A 76 2.95 1.97 8.06
N ALA A 77 2.26 2.49 9.09
CA ALA A 77 2.88 3.32 10.11
C ALA A 77 3.99 2.59 10.87
N LEU A 78 3.78 1.32 11.23
CA LEU A 78 4.82 0.51 11.87
C LEU A 78 6.07 0.39 10.99
N LYS A 79 5.92 0.22 9.69
CA LYS A 79 7.06 0.16 8.75
C LYS A 79 7.75 1.52 8.62
N LEU A 80 6.99 2.63 8.54
CA LEU A 80 7.56 3.97 8.53
C LEU A 80 8.33 4.26 9.83
N ASN A 81 7.80 3.86 10.99
CA ASN A 81 8.49 4.01 12.26
C ASN A 81 9.80 3.20 12.31
N GLU A 82 9.79 1.99 11.73
CA GLU A 82 10.95 1.09 11.74
C GLU A 82 12.05 1.52 10.74
N PHE A 83 11.66 1.89 9.52
CA PHE A 83 12.60 2.11 8.43
C PHE A 83 12.93 3.57 8.17
N GLU A 84 12.01 4.50 8.48
CA GLU A 84 12.19 5.95 8.28
C GLU A 84 12.41 6.71 9.59
N ASN A 85 12.51 6.02 10.74
CA ASN A 85 12.64 6.60 12.07
C ASN A 85 11.53 7.60 12.43
N GLU A 86 10.32 7.35 11.92
CA GLU A 86 9.13 8.12 12.28
C GLU A 86 8.61 7.71 13.66
N ASN A 87 7.69 8.48 14.21
CA ASN A 87 7.00 8.13 15.46
C ASN A 87 5.50 8.34 15.34
N ILE A 88 4.88 7.59 14.42
CA ILE A 88 3.45 7.68 14.09
C ILE A 88 2.67 6.78 15.05
N SER A 89 1.79 7.37 15.84
CA SER A 89 0.88 6.66 16.74
C SER A 89 -0.43 6.23 16.04
N GLU A 90 -1.22 5.38 16.70
CA GLU A 90 -2.56 5.03 16.21
C GLU A 90 -3.51 6.26 16.20
N GLU A 91 -3.32 7.20 17.10
CA GLU A 91 -4.09 8.44 17.13
C GLU A 91 -3.75 9.34 15.96
N ASP A 92 -2.47 9.45 15.58
CA ASP A 92 -2.04 10.22 14.42
C ASP A 92 -2.62 9.63 13.12
N ILE A 93 -2.64 8.30 12.98
CA ILE A 93 -3.30 7.64 11.85
C ILE A 93 -4.78 8.03 11.80
N LYS A 94 -5.48 8.00 12.92
CA LYS A 94 -6.89 8.36 12.99
C LYS A 94 -7.12 9.81 12.54
N LYS A 95 -6.36 10.76 13.11
CA LYS A 95 -6.42 12.19 12.75
C LYS A 95 -6.11 12.42 11.26
N ALA A 96 -5.12 11.70 10.71
CA ALA A 96 -4.80 11.76 9.30
C ALA A 96 -5.98 11.30 8.44
N PHE A 97 -6.62 10.18 8.79
CA PHE A 97 -7.78 9.66 8.05
C PHE A 97 -9.05 10.51 8.20
N ASP A 98 -9.18 11.33 9.24
CA ASP A 98 -10.25 12.32 9.36
C ASP A 98 -10.16 13.40 8.25
N CYS A 99 -8.97 13.61 7.66
CA CYS A 99 -8.81 14.48 6.48
C CYS A 99 -9.34 13.83 5.17
N MET A 100 -9.66 12.55 5.17
CA MET A 100 -10.15 11.83 4.01
C MET A 100 -11.67 12.00 3.84
N LYS A 101 -12.10 12.88 2.95
CA LYS A 101 -13.51 12.99 2.57
C LYS A 101 -13.84 11.99 1.47
N ILE A 102 -14.43 10.85 1.84
CA ILE A 102 -14.83 9.80 0.89
C ILE A 102 -15.95 10.35 0.00
N VAL A 103 -15.79 10.19 -1.32
CA VAL A 103 -16.79 10.55 -2.34
C VAL A 103 -17.39 9.34 -3.04
N GLY A 104 -16.81 8.17 -2.86
CA GLY A 104 -17.32 6.90 -3.37
C GLY A 104 -16.41 5.74 -3.02
N TYR A 105 -16.97 4.54 -2.94
CA TYR A 105 -16.19 3.32 -2.73
C TYR A 105 -16.88 2.11 -3.34
N LYS A 106 -16.07 1.09 -3.66
CA LYS A 106 -16.53 -0.22 -4.07
C LYS A 106 -15.62 -1.26 -3.42
N PHE A 107 -16.12 -1.95 -2.40
CA PHE A 107 -15.40 -3.02 -1.71
C PHE A 107 -16.09 -4.36 -1.89
N PHE A 108 -15.28 -5.41 -1.99
CA PHE A 108 -15.72 -6.80 -2.02
C PHE A 108 -14.68 -7.68 -1.35
N SER A 109 -15.09 -8.87 -0.94
CA SER A 109 -14.19 -9.88 -0.40
C SER A 109 -13.68 -10.80 -1.50
N LYS A 110 -12.42 -11.17 -1.43
CA LYS A 110 -11.80 -12.16 -2.32
C LYS A 110 -10.90 -13.09 -1.54
N SER A 111 -10.93 -14.36 -1.93
CA SER A 111 -10.05 -15.35 -1.36
C SER A 111 -8.68 -15.33 -2.02
N TYR A 112 -7.65 -15.46 -1.19
CA TYR A 112 -6.25 -15.57 -1.57
C TYR A 112 -5.70 -16.92 -1.09
N LYS A 113 -5.13 -17.69 -1.99
CA LYS A 113 -4.58 -19.01 -1.68
C LYS A 113 -3.11 -18.87 -1.27
N ILE A 114 -2.81 -19.21 -0.04
CA ILE A 114 -1.45 -19.40 0.46
C ILE A 114 -1.38 -20.84 0.92
N ASP A 115 -0.82 -21.69 0.10
CA ASP A 115 -0.84 -23.15 0.31
C ASP A 115 -0.26 -23.55 1.68
N PRO A 116 -0.94 -24.40 2.47
CA PRO A 116 -2.24 -25.04 2.21
C PRO A 116 -3.46 -24.18 2.60
N LYS A 117 -3.28 -22.95 3.07
CA LYS A 117 -4.33 -22.10 3.64
C LYS A 117 -4.99 -21.22 2.58
N LYS A 118 -6.28 -20.99 2.76
CA LYS A 118 -7.06 -20.02 2.01
C LYS A 118 -7.48 -18.90 2.97
N LEU A 119 -7.12 -17.66 2.63
CA LEU A 119 -7.46 -16.48 3.39
C LEU A 119 -8.44 -15.63 2.58
N THR A 120 -9.40 -14.99 3.23
CA THR A 120 -10.31 -14.07 2.57
C THR A 120 -10.00 -12.67 3.08
N GLY A 121 -9.81 -11.72 2.17
CA GLY A 121 -9.51 -10.33 2.48
C GLY A 121 -10.36 -9.37 1.67
N MET A 122 -10.26 -8.08 1.98
CA MET A 122 -10.95 -7.00 1.28
C MET A 122 -10.15 -6.56 0.06
N MET A 123 -10.85 -6.35 -1.04
CA MET A 123 -10.36 -5.70 -2.27
C MET A 123 -11.30 -4.60 -2.70
N GLY A 124 -10.85 -3.76 -3.63
CA GLY A 124 -11.70 -2.74 -4.24
C GLY A 124 -11.07 -1.37 -4.24
N SER A 125 -11.88 -0.33 -4.31
CA SER A 125 -11.41 1.03 -4.43
C SER A 125 -12.18 1.99 -3.54
N VAL A 126 -11.50 3.07 -3.13
CA VAL A 126 -12.11 4.24 -2.50
C VAL A 126 -11.65 5.48 -3.23
N SER A 127 -12.62 6.33 -3.57
CA SER A 127 -12.40 7.66 -4.13
C SER A 127 -12.61 8.71 -3.04
N PHE A 128 -11.70 9.65 -2.91
CA PHE A 128 -11.76 10.65 -1.85
C PHE A 128 -11.11 11.98 -2.26
N LYS A 129 -11.39 13.00 -1.49
CA LYS A 129 -10.70 14.28 -1.47
C LYS A 129 -9.98 14.45 -0.15
N ILE A 130 -8.90 15.21 -0.13
CA ILE A 130 -8.20 15.54 1.11
C ILE A 130 -8.62 16.94 1.53
N HIS A 131 -9.03 17.07 2.80
CA HIS A 131 -9.47 18.34 3.38
C HIS A 131 -9.26 18.31 4.89
N GLY A 132 -8.65 19.34 5.43
CA GLY A 132 -8.41 19.45 6.87
C GLY A 132 -7.11 20.18 7.21
N ASP A 133 -6.62 19.92 8.40
CA ASP A 133 -5.34 20.47 8.88
C ASP A 133 -4.17 20.00 8.03
N TYR A 134 -3.24 20.93 7.74
CA TYR A 134 -2.11 20.68 6.83
C TYR A 134 -1.26 19.48 7.28
N SER A 135 -0.86 19.44 8.55
CA SER A 135 0.03 18.37 9.06
C SER A 135 -0.61 16.98 8.97
N ASN A 136 -1.90 16.88 9.30
CA ASN A 136 -2.66 15.65 9.20
C ASN A 136 -2.88 15.22 7.74
N CYS A 137 -3.11 16.18 6.84
CA CYS A 137 -3.23 15.93 5.40
C CYS A 137 -1.91 15.41 4.82
N GLU A 138 -0.77 15.98 5.21
CA GLU A 138 0.55 15.53 4.78
C GLU A 138 0.85 14.12 5.30
N LEU A 139 0.53 13.83 6.54
CA LEU A 139 0.65 12.47 7.08
C LEU A 139 -0.23 11.47 6.32
N LEU A 140 -1.47 11.84 5.99
CA LEU A 140 -2.36 11.00 5.18
C LEU A 140 -1.74 10.69 3.81
N LYS A 141 -1.25 11.71 3.10
CA LYS A 141 -0.59 11.55 1.80
C LYS A 141 0.62 10.62 1.92
N LYS A 142 1.48 10.84 2.93
CA LYS A 142 2.66 10.02 3.19
C LYS A 142 2.30 8.55 3.42
N LEU A 143 1.31 8.28 4.27
CA LEU A 143 0.83 6.93 4.55
C LEU A 143 0.30 6.25 3.28
N ILE A 144 -0.54 6.94 2.51
CA ILE A 144 -1.13 6.39 1.27
C ILE A 144 -0.03 6.12 0.24
N HIS A 145 0.86 7.06 0.03
CA HIS A 145 1.96 6.90 -0.93
C HIS A 145 2.87 5.73 -0.55
N TYR A 146 3.34 5.69 0.69
CA TYR A 146 4.20 4.61 1.16
C TYR A 146 3.53 3.22 1.07
N SER A 147 2.21 3.17 1.26
CA SER A 147 1.44 1.93 1.14
C SER A 147 1.44 1.31 -0.25
N CYS A 148 1.63 2.10 -1.31
CA CYS A 148 1.74 1.59 -2.68
C CYS A 148 2.99 0.73 -2.88
N TYR A 149 4.03 0.96 -2.09
CA TYR A 149 5.27 0.16 -2.11
C TYR A 149 5.26 -0.94 -1.05
N SER A 150 4.81 -0.61 0.16
CA SER A 150 4.88 -1.51 1.31
C SER A 150 3.70 -2.49 1.42
N GLY A 151 2.61 -2.23 0.70
CA GLY A 151 1.31 -2.86 0.91
C GLY A 151 0.65 -2.45 2.23
N ILE A 152 -0.64 -2.76 2.37
CA ILE A 152 -1.45 -2.47 3.56
C ILE A 152 -1.85 -3.73 4.32
N GLY A 153 -2.03 -3.61 5.63
CA GLY A 153 -2.51 -4.70 6.48
C GLY A 153 -1.47 -5.79 6.73
N SER A 154 -1.95 -6.99 6.95
CA SER A 154 -1.14 -8.15 7.32
C SER A 154 -0.74 -9.00 6.13
N ARG A 155 0.40 -9.70 6.22
CA ARG A 155 0.93 -10.66 5.25
C ARG A 155 1.31 -10.05 3.90
N THR A 156 1.74 -8.79 3.90
CA THR A 156 2.21 -8.09 2.69
C THR A 156 3.40 -8.79 2.04
N ALA A 157 4.31 -9.37 2.82
CA ALA A 157 5.42 -10.18 2.30
C ALA A 157 4.98 -11.45 1.54
N LEU A 158 3.70 -11.84 1.64
CA LEU A 158 3.11 -12.95 0.90
C LEU A 158 2.25 -12.47 -0.28
N GLY A 159 2.38 -11.21 -0.69
CA GLY A 159 1.64 -10.62 -1.79
C GLY A 159 0.22 -10.16 -1.46
N MET A 160 -0.18 -10.15 -0.19
CA MET A 160 -1.47 -9.62 0.23
C MET A 160 -1.38 -8.09 0.46
N GLY A 161 -2.52 -7.41 0.32
CA GLY A 161 -2.64 -5.97 0.60
C GLY A 161 -1.90 -5.06 -0.39
N GLY A 162 -1.62 -5.53 -1.59
CA GLY A 162 -1.08 -4.68 -2.66
C GLY A 162 -2.05 -3.53 -2.96
N ALA A 163 -1.50 -2.33 -3.16
CA ALA A 163 -2.29 -1.12 -3.34
C ALA A 163 -1.71 -0.21 -4.43
N GLU A 164 -2.57 0.60 -5.02
CA GLU A 164 -2.25 1.61 -6.02
C GLU A 164 -2.98 2.91 -5.74
N LEU A 165 -2.38 4.03 -6.09
CA LEU A 165 -2.97 5.36 -6.00
C LEU A 165 -3.08 5.98 -7.39
N ASN A 166 -4.29 6.37 -7.77
CA ASN A 166 -4.54 7.20 -8.95
C ASN A 166 -4.91 8.62 -8.51
N MET A 167 -4.32 9.61 -9.15
CA MET A 167 -4.54 11.03 -8.89
C MET A 167 -5.20 11.66 -10.10
N PHE A 168 -6.28 12.41 -9.88
CA PHE A 168 -7.02 13.09 -10.95
C PHE A 168 -6.83 14.61 -10.80
N LEU A 169 -6.12 15.19 -11.76
CA LEU A 169 -5.96 16.61 -11.93
C LEU A 169 -7.28 17.25 -12.43
N VAL A 170 -7.37 18.55 -12.28
CA VAL A 170 -8.47 19.36 -12.85
C VAL A 170 -8.06 19.89 -14.18
#